data_75cd88361e4c80987996df37d07677b0
#
_entry.id   75cd88361e4c80987996df37d07677b0
#
_cell.length_a   1.000
_cell.length_b   1.000
_cell.length_c   1.000
_cell.angle_alpha   90.00
_cell.angle_beta   90.00
_cell.angle_gamma   90.00
#
_symmetry.space_group_name_H-M   'P 1'
#
loop_
_entity.id
_entity.type
_entity.pdbx_description
1 polymer ?
#
loop_
_entity_poly.entity_id
_entity_poly.type
_entity_poly.pdbx_seq_one_letter_code
_entity_poly.pdbx_strand_id
1 'polypeptide(L)'
;GYQTTGYFSVTSRYGTPAQFAAFVNACHRMGIGVIMDFVPVHFAANADALAKFDGTHLYEYDSDVGQSEWGTCNFNYYRREVCSFLSSAAGLWMDVYHCDGIRMDAISRALYWQGDPNRGVNQGAVNFLRSLNHGLNKRWPTGIYMAEDSTNFLKVTAPTRYDGVGFDYKWDMGWMHDTLDYFATPFGERPNAYGKLLFSMHYFYNELYLLALSHDEVVHGKKTIIDKLWGTYAEKCAQLRTLYFYMYMHPGKKLNFMGNELGHFREWDEKRELDWDLLKYPFHDAFQKYFARLSLVYATEPALFDGEYNPDCFEWVASESCTEGVYAWLRKGRGQNLLCIMNTQDHAHKKFPLYLKFPCSAELVLDTEAAEWGGAHKGRRKLHFHTTDGGVYGRDYTLTVDLPAMGSFLLRLTPEAPNPDAARISANKAMAQKRRTARAKNSSK
;
A
#
# COMPACT_ATOMS: atom_id res chain seq x y z
N GLY A 1 -22.92 -5.73 3.15
CA GLY A 1 -22.01 -6.34 2.96
C GLY A 1 -21.67 -7.56 2.11
N TYR A 2 -20.83 -8.38 2.64
CA TYR A 2 -20.24 -9.51 1.92
C TYR A 2 -21.07 -10.81 2.00
N GLN A 3 -22.28 -10.75 2.50
CA GLN A 3 -23.22 -11.88 2.49
C GLN A 3 -24.21 -11.73 1.34
N THR A 4 -23.74 -11.99 0.13
CA THR A 4 -24.47 -11.74 -1.12
C THR A 4 -25.62 -12.72 -1.27
N THR A 5 -26.81 -12.20 -1.63
CA THR A 5 -28.01 -13.00 -1.98
C THR A 5 -28.30 -12.98 -3.48
N GLY A 6 -27.96 -11.90 -4.18
CA GLY A 6 -28.22 -11.72 -5.61
C GLY A 6 -26.96 -11.34 -6.39
N TYR A 7 -26.45 -12.23 -7.23
CA TYR A 7 -25.21 -12.03 -7.98
C TYR A 7 -25.39 -11.28 -9.31
N PHE A 8 -26.62 -11.20 -9.79
CA PHE A 8 -26.99 -10.60 -11.08
C PHE A 8 -27.84 -9.32 -10.92
N SER A 9 -27.92 -8.79 -9.71
CA SER A 9 -28.80 -7.64 -9.44
C SER A 9 -28.10 -6.55 -8.66
N VAL A 10 -28.40 -5.30 -9.04
CA VAL A 10 -28.05 -4.12 -8.27
C VAL A 10 -28.96 -4.03 -7.05
N THR A 11 -28.43 -3.66 -5.88
CA THR A 11 -29.26 -3.48 -4.68
C THR A 11 -30.25 -2.34 -4.85
N SER A 12 -31.52 -2.59 -4.54
CA SER A 12 -32.56 -1.56 -4.57
C SER A 12 -32.42 -0.48 -3.51
N ARG A 13 -31.55 -0.67 -2.51
CA ARG A 13 -31.31 0.31 -1.44
C ARG A 13 -30.75 1.63 -1.95
N TYR A 14 -29.96 1.60 -3.03
CA TYR A 14 -29.25 2.76 -3.56
C TYR A 14 -29.76 3.22 -4.93
N GLY A 15 -30.71 2.50 -5.49
CA GLY A 15 -31.33 2.88 -6.74
C GLY A 15 -31.67 1.71 -7.65
N THR A 16 -32.00 2.02 -8.89
CA THR A 16 -32.34 1.08 -9.94
C THR A 16 -31.10 0.65 -10.74
N PRO A 17 -31.18 -0.45 -11.51
CA PRO A 17 -30.12 -0.84 -12.45
C PRO A 17 -29.75 0.29 -13.43
N ALA A 18 -30.73 1.04 -13.93
CA ALA A 18 -30.49 2.19 -14.81
C ALA A 18 -29.70 3.32 -14.13
N GLN A 19 -30.00 3.58 -12.84
CA GLN A 19 -29.24 4.57 -12.05
C GLN A 19 -27.82 4.12 -11.76
N PHE A 20 -27.58 2.83 -11.52
CA PHE A 20 -26.23 2.30 -11.38
C PHE A 20 -25.44 2.45 -12.68
N ALA A 21 -26.02 2.12 -13.83
CA ALA A 21 -25.38 2.33 -15.13
C ALA A 21 -25.08 3.84 -15.40
N ALA A 22 -26.01 4.73 -15.00
CA ALA A 22 -25.78 6.17 -15.09
C ALA A 22 -24.64 6.66 -14.17
N PHE A 23 -24.50 6.06 -12.98
CA PHE A 23 -23.39 6.33 -12.06
C PHE A 23 -22.05 5.93 -12.67
N VAL A 24 -21.92 4.70 -13.20
CA VAL A 24 -20.70 4.25 -13.86
C VAL A 24 -20.34 5.18 -15.03
N ASN A 25 -21.32 5.53 -15.86
CA ASN A 25 -21.11 6.46 -16.97
C ASN A 25 -20.68 7.88 -16.48
N ALA A 26 -21.19 8.35 -15.34
CA ALA A 26 -20.74 9.60 -14.76
C ALA A 26 -19.30 9.55 -14.28
N CYS A 27 -18.87 8.44 -13.65
CA CYS A 27 -17.48 8.20 -13.26
C CYS A 27 -16.56 8.24 -14.49
N HIS A 28 -16.91 7.54 -15.56
CA HIS A 28 -16.13 7.50 -16.80
C HIS A 28 -15.96 8.89 -17.42
N ARG A 29 -17.01 9.72 -17.44
CA ARG A 29 -16.91 11.11 -17.93
C ARG A 29 -15.93 11.96 -17.12
N MET A 30 -15.69 11.61 -15.87
CA MET A 30 -14.71 12.26 -14.99
C MET A 30 -13.32 11.59 -15.05
N GLY A 31 -13.13 10.57 -15.90
CA GLY A 31 -11.87 9.80 -15.97
C GLY A 31 -11.64 8.88 -14.79
N ILE A 32 -12.71 8.46 -14.09
CA ILE A 32 -12.67 7.57 -12.93
C ILE A 32 -13.18 6.20 -13.35
N GLY A 33 -12.34 5.16 -13.20
CA GLY A 33 -12.73 3.76 -13.38
C GLY A 33 -13.55 3.25 -12.19
N VAL A 34 -14.39 2.25 -12.45
CA VAL A 34 -15.26 1.63 -11.45
C VAL A 34 -14.88 0.16 -11.31
N ILE A 35 -14.47 -0.24 -10.10
CA ILE A 35 -14.14 -1.63 -9.76
C ILE A 35 -15.32 -2.22 -8.98
N MET A 36 -15.83 -3.36 -9.47
CA MET A 36 -16.89 -4.10 -8.78
C MET A 36 -16.32 -4.98 -7.69
N ASP A 37 -16.84 -4.84 -6.46
CA ASP A 37 -16.50 -5.77 -5.37
C ASP A 37 -17.36 -7.03 -5.50
N PHE A 38 -16.73 -8.18 -5.67
CA PHE A 38 -17.36 -9.45 -6.03
C PHE A 38 -16.98 -10.53 -5.03
N VAL A 39 -17.97 -11.30 -4.57
CA VAL A 39 -17.78 -12.35 -3.55
C VAL A 39 -17.93 -13.75 -4.21
N PRO A 40 -16.89 -14.29 -4.86
CA PRO A 40 -16.99 -15.60 -5.52
C PRO A 40 -16.82 -16.78 -4.57
N VAL A 41 -16.60 -16.53 -3.27
CA VAL A 41 -16.18 -17.57 -2.30
C VAL A 41 -17.36 -18.13 -1.53
N HIS A 42 -18.24 -17.26 -1.06
CA HIS A 42 -19.39 -17.66 -0.24
C HIS A 42 -20.62 -16.78 -0.51
N PHE A 43 -21.77 -17.23 -0.02
CA PHE A 43 -23.05 -16.54 -0.18
C PHE A 43 -23.90 -16.69 1.08
N ALA A 44 -24.91 -15.83 1.22
CA ALA A 44 -25.80 -15.79 2.38
C ALA A 44 -26.57 -17.11 2.54
N ALA A 45 -26.67 -17.61 3.77
CA ALA A 45 -27.42 -18.80 4.12
C ALA A 45 -28.93 -18.54 4.30
N ASN A 46 -29.50 -17.64 3.48
CA ASN A 46 -30.94 -17.30 3.54
C ASN A 46 -31.76 -18.39 2.84
N ALA A 47 -32.89 -18.75 3.42
CA ALA A 47 -33.81 -19.76 2.87
C ALA A 47 -34.49 -19.31 1.57
N ASP A 48 -34.53 -18.04 1.29
CA ASP A 48 -35.09 -17.41 0.08
C ASP A 48 -34.04 -17.03 -0.97
N ALA A 49 -32.79 -17.52 -0.82
CA ALA A 49 -31.69 -17.25 -1.72
C ALA A 49 -31.08 -18.53 -2.30
N LEU A 50 -29.75 -18.63 -2.39
CA LEU A 50 -29.07 -19.75 -3.05
C LEU A 50 -28.93 -21.00 -2.16
N ALA A 51 -28.93 -20.84 -0.83
CA ALA A 51 -28.77 -21.98 0.09
C ALA A 51 -29.89 -23.00 -0.06
N LYS A 52 -29.51 -24.24 -0.39
CA LYS A 52 -30.47 -25.33 -0.68
C LYS A 52 -31.56 -24.92 -1.67
N PHE A 53 -31.17 -24.25 -2.73
CA PHE A 53 -32.06 -23.60 -3.70
C PHE A 53 -33.18 -24.54 -4.26
N ASP A 54 -32.83 -25.77 -4.53
CA ASP A 54 -33.75 -26.80 -5.00
C ASP A 54 -34.11 -27.88 -3.95
N GLY A 55 -33.79 -27.58 -2.68
CA GLY A 55 -33.92 -28.53 -1.57
C GLY A 55 -32.69 -29.42 -1.36
N THR A 56 -31.69 -29.33 -2.24
CA THR A 56 -30.39 -30.01 -2.13
C THR A 56 -29.25 -28.99 -2.00
N HIS A 57 -28.02 -29.46 -1.80
CA HIS A 57 -26.82 -28.64 -1.83
C HIS A 57 -26.37 -28.34 -3.28
N LEU A 58 -27.16 -27.53 -4.00
CA LEU A 58 -26.92 -27.23 -5.41
C LEU A 58 -25.67 -26.36 -5.61
N TYR A 59 -25.54 -25.26 -4.87
CA TYR A 59 -24.46 -24.29 -4.98
C TYR A 59 -23.31 -24.54 -4.00
N GLU A 60 -23.63 -25.02 -2.81
CA GLU A 60 -22.70 -25.28 -1.72
C GLU A 60 -22.18 -26.72 -1.67
N TYR A 61 -21.06 -26.93 -0.94
CA TYR A 61 -20.62 -28.29 -0.62
C TYR A 61 -21.56 -28.95 0.38
N ASP A 62 -21.80 -30.25 0.18
CA ASP A 62 -22.57 -31.13 1.09
C ASP A 62 -21.61 -31.80 2.09
N SER A 63 -20.93 -30.99 2.91
CA SER A 63 -19.96 -31.43 3.92
C SER A 63 -19.60 -30.30 4.89
N ASP A 64 -18.67 -30.55 5.84
CA ASP A 64 -18.16 -29.58 6.79
C ASP A 64 -17.56 -28.32 6.14
N VAL A 65 -17.00 -28.44 4.93
CA VAL A 65 -16.47 -27.29 4.18
C VAL A 65 -17.55 -26.47 3.48
N GLY A 66 -18.81 -26.90 3.51
CA GLY A 66 -19.94 -26.18 2.92
C GLY A 66 -20.38 -24.95 3.68
N GLN A 67 -19.91 -24.77 4.92
CA GLN A 67 -20.21 -23.58 5.74
C GLN A 67 -18.93 -22.81 6.04
N SER A 68 -19.02 -21.48 6.01
CA SER A 68 -17.94 -20.61 6.41
C SER A 68 -18.02 -20.29 7.91
N GLU A 69 -16.94 -19.76 8.46
CA GLU A 69 -16.88 -19.24 9.83
C GLU A 69 -17.82 -18.03 10.06
N TRP A 70 -18.26 -17.39 9.00
CA TRP A 70 -19.18 -16.24 9.04
C TRP A 70 -20.67 -16.65 8.97
N GLY A 71 -20.97 -17.96 9.04
CA GLY A 71 -22.34 -18.47 8.93
C GLY A 71 -22.93 -18.41 7.52
N THR A 72 -22.09 -18.32 6.51
CA THR A 72 -22.46 -18.33 5.07
C THR A 72 -22.16 -19.69 4.44
N CYS A 73 -22.66 -19.93 3.22
CA CYS A 73 -22.42 -21.15 2.46
C CYS A 73 -21.25 -20.97 1.49
N ASN A 74 -20.32 -21.92 1.42
CA ASN A 74 -19.19 -21.90 0.50
C ASN A 74 -19.57 -22.57 -0.83
N PHE A 75 -19.23 -21.90 -1.95
CA PHE A 75 -19.48 -22.43 -3.29
C PHE A 75 -18.71 -23.71 -3.59
N ASN A 76 -19.41 -24.66 -4.24
CA ASN A 76 -18.83 -25.92 -4.70
C ASN A 76 -18.25 -25.79 -6.11
N TYR A 77 -16.96 -25.54 -6.22
CA TYR A 77 -16.27 -25.32 -7.51
C TYR A 77 -16.04 -26.59 -8.33
N TYR A 78 -16.38 -27.76 -7.80
CA TYR A 78 -16.38 -29.01 -8.58
C TYR A 78 -17.65 -29.18 -9.42
N ARG A 79 -18.67 -28.32 -9.22
CA ARG A 79 -19.85 -28.24 -10.06
C ARG A 79 -19.67 -27.21 -11.17
N ARG A 80 -19.78 -27.67 -12.42
CA ARG A 80 -19.62 -26.80 -13.60
C ARG A 80 -20.69 -25.71 -13.66
N GLU A 81 -21.88 -26.01 -13.21
CA GLU A 81 -23.03 -25.11 -13.13
C GLU A 81 -22.72 -23.92 -12.20
N VAL A 82 -22.08 -24.18 -11.05
CA VAL A 82 -21.67 -23.16 -10.09
C VAL A 82 -20.56 -22.29 -10.70
N CYS A 83 -19.57 -22.90 -11.35
CA CYS A 83 -18.51 -22.17 -12.05
C CYS A 83 -19.09 -21.29 -13.17
N SER A 84 -20.06 -21.81 -13.93
CA SER A 84 -20.76 -21.06 -14.99
C SER A 84 -21.57 -19.91 -14.42
N PHE A 85 -22.30 -20.14 -13.33
CA PHE A 85 -23.07 -19.11 -12.62
C PHE A 85 -22.15 -17.93 -12.19
N LEU A 86 -21.07 -18.21 -11.49
CA LEU A 86 -20.13 -17.20 -11.01
C LEU A 86 -19.43 -16.46 -12.17
N SER A 87 -19.02 -17.20 -13.21
CA SER A 87 -18.39 -16.58 -14.40
C SER A 87 -19.36 -15.67 -15.14
N SER A 88 -20.63 -16.06 -15.24
CA SER A 88 -21.66 -15.24 -15.88
C SER A 88 -22.00 -14.01 -15.05
N ALA A 89 -22.01 -14.13 -13.72
CA ALA A 89 -22.21 -13.01 -12.82
C ALA A 89 -21.07 -11.99 -12.93
N ALA A 90 -19.81 -12.43 -12.91
CA ALA A 90 -18.66 -11.55 -13.14
C ALA A 90 -18.74 -10.87 -14.52
N GLY A 91 -19.11 -11.64 -15.56
CA GLY A 91 -19.31 -11.12 -16.91
C GLY A 91 -20.39 -10.06 -17.04
N LEU A 92 -21.48 -10.14 -16.26
CA LEU A 92 -22.55 -9.14 -16.25
C LEU A 92 -22.04 -7.75 -15.88
N TRP A 93 -21.23 -7.66 -14.82
CA TRP A 93 -20.70 -6.39 -14.34
C TRP A 93 -19.76 -5.72 -15.35
N MET A 94 -18.99 -6.53 -16.07
CA MET A 94 -18.11 -6.05 -17.13
C MET A 94 -18.85 -5.68 -18.42
N ASP A 95 -19.83 -6.50 -18.82
CA ASP A 95 -20.47 -6.40 -20.14
C ASP A 95 -21.65 -5.42 -20.16
N VAL A 96 -22.51 -5.45 -19.13
CA VAL A 96 -23.73 -4.65 -19.07
C VAL A 96 -23.49 -3.31 -18.38
N TYR A 97 -22.74 -3.32 -17.29
CA TYR A 97 -22.50 -2.10 -16.49
C TYR A 97 -21.19 -1.43 -16.82
N HIS A 98 -20.33 -2.05 -17.66
CA HIS A 98 -19.04 -1.51 -18.09
C HIS A 98 -18.10 -1.16 -16.94
N CYS A 99 -18.10 -1.99 -15.86
CA CYS A 99 -17.10 -1.84 -14.82
C CYS A 99 -15.69 -2.05 -15.40
N ASP A 100 -14.70 -1.34 -14.87
CA ASP A 100 -13.31 -1.36 -15.34
C ASP A 100 -12.48 -2.47 -14.69
N GLY A 101 -13.09 -3.22 -13.79
CA GLY A 101 -12.44 -4.36 -13.14
C GLY A 101 -13.29 -4.95 -12.02
N ILE A 102 -12.69 -5.96 -11.38
CA ILE A 102 -13.31 -6.70 -10.28
C ILE A 102 -12.29 -6.92 -9.16
N ARG A 103 -12.66 -6.59 -7.95
CA ARG A 103 -11.96 -7.05 -6.75
C ARG A 103 -12.68 -8.29 -6.22
N MET A 104 -11.98 -9.39 -6.05
CA MET A 104 -12.52 -10.63 -5.53
C MET A 104 -12.22 -10.78 -4.04
N ASP A 105 -13.30 -10.82 -3.27
CA ASP A 105 -13.30 -10.91 -1.81
C ASP A 105 -12.85 -12.28 -1.31
N ALA A 106 -12.12 -12.30 -0.20
CA ALA A 106 -11.78 -13.47 0.62
C ALA A 106 -11.18 -14.65 -0.16
N ILE A 107 -10.38 -14.40 -1.21
CA ILE A 107 -9.81 -15.46 -2.08
C ILE A 107 -8.99 -16.46 -1.29
N SER A 108 -8.39 -16.08 -0.17
CA SER A 108 -7.73 -16.99 0.77
C SER A 108 -8.60 -18.20 1.16
N ARG A 109 -9.91 -17.97 1.36
CA ARG A 109 -10.87 -19.01 1.75
C ARG A 109 -11.23 -19.96 0.62
N ALA A 110 -10.97 -19.56 -0.62
CA ALA A 110 -11.13 -20.41 -1.80
C ALA A 110 -9.85 -21.19 -2.12
N LEU A 111 -8.67 -20.57 -2.02
CA LEU A 111 -7.39 -21.19 -2.38
C LEU A 111 -7.04 -22.38 -1.49
N TYR A 112 -7.24 -22.25 -0.19
CA TYR A 112 -7.10 -23.33 0.78
C TYR A 112 -8.46 -23.68 1.35
N TRP A 113 -8.66 -24.95 1.69
CA TRP A 113 -9.90 -25.37 2.34
C TRP A 113 -10.13 -24.56 3.61
N GLN A 114 -11.21 -23.75 3.62
CA GLN A 114 -11.57 -22.82 4.69
C GLN A 114 -10.44 -21.80 5.05
N GLY A 115 -9.54 -21.51 4.10
CA GLY A 115 -8.43 -20.59 4.28
C GLY A 115 -7.27 -21.12 5.14
N ASP A 116 -7.29 -22.40 5.49
CA ASP A 116 -6.24 -23.03 6.28
C ASP A 116 -5.26 -23.82 5.40
N PRO A 117 -4.00 -23.39 5.25
CA PRO A 117 -2.98 -24.12 4.48
C PRO A 117 -2.79 -25.57 4.93
N ASN A 118 -3.02 -25.90 6.23
CA ASN A 118 -2.87 -27.23 6.75
C ASN A 118 -3.99 -28.18 6.27
N ARG A 119 -5.12 -27.66 5.82
CA ARG A 119 -6.21 -28.43 5.20
C ARG A 119 -5.94 -28.71 3.72
N GLY A 120 -4.90 -28.14 3.15
CA GLY A 120 -4.48 -28.31 1.76
C GLY A 120 -5.21 -27.39 0.78
N VAL A 121 -4.76 -27.44 -0.46
CA VAL A 121 -5.25 -26.59 -1.56
C VAL A 121 -6.60 -27.10 -2.07
N ASN A 122 -7.58 -26.22 -2.23
CA ASN A 122 -8.82 -26.49 -2.93
C ASN A 122 -8.58 -26.37 -4.45
N GLN A 123 -8.20 -27.49 -5.06
CA GLN A 123 -7.87 -27.53 -6.48
C GLN A 123 -9.05 -27.12 -7.39
N GLY A 124 -10.30 -27.39 -6.97
CA GLY A 124 -11.50 -26.94 -7.67
C GLY A 124 -11.58 -25.43 -7.77
N ALA A 125 -11.36 -24.74 -6.66
CA ALA A 125 -11.33 -23.28 -6.60
C ALA A 125 -10.19 -22.67 -7.41
N VAL A 126 -8.97 -23.22 -7.29
CA VAL A 126 -7.81 -22.75 -8.07
C VAL A 126 -8.07 -22.86 -9.57
N ASN A 127 -8.62 -24.01 -10.03
CA ASN A 127 -8.96 -24.22 -11.44
C ASN A 127 -10.07 -23.26 -11.92
N PHE A 128 -11.08 -23.04 -11.07
CA PHE A 128 -12.15 -22.08 -11.35
C PHE A 128 -11.59 -20.66 -11.51
N LEU A 129 -10.81 -20.17 -10.55
CA LEU A 129 -10.24 -18.81 -10.56
C LEU A 129 -9.31 -18.60 -11.76
N ARG A 130 -8.48 -19.59 -12.11
CA ARG A 130 -7.65 -19.55 -13.32
C ARG A 130 -8.50 -19.42 -14.58
N SER A 131 -9.56 -20.23 -14.68
CA SER A 131 -10.47 -20.21 -15.83
C SER A 131 -11.22 -18.88 -15.92
N LEU A 132 -11.71 -18.37 -14.79
CA LEU A 132 -12.40 -17.10 -14.69
C LEU A 132 -11.50 -15.95 -15.13
N ASN A 133 -10.31 -15.81 -14.52
CA ASN A 133 -9.37 -14.73 -14.83
C ASN A 133 -8.87 -14.81 -16.28
N HIS A 134 -8.60 -16.02 -16.79
CA HIS A 134 -8.26 -16.20 -18.21
C HIS A 134 -9.39 -15.71 -19.13
N GLY A 135 -10.64 -16.06 -18.83
CA GLY A 135 -11.81 -15.64 -19.58
C GLY A 135 -12.04 -14.12 -19.54
N LEU A 136 -11.94 -13.53 -18.35
CA LEU A 136 -12.06 -12.10 -18.13
C LEU A 136 -10.98 -11.32 -18.90
N ASN A 137 -9.71 -11.69 -18.73
CA ASN A 137 -8.58 -11.04 -19.43
C ASN A 137 -8.68 -11.18 -20.96
N LYS A 138 -9.18 -12.30 -21.47
CA LYS A 138 -9.38 -12.50 -22.90
C LYS A 138 -10.50 -11.62 -23.46
N ARG A 139 -11.59 -11.45 -22.72
CA ARG A 139 -12.76 -10.69 -23.19
C ARG A 139 -12.63 -9.19 -22.91
N TRP A 140 -12.05 -8.82 -21.77
CA TRP A 140 -11.82 -7.41 -21.36
C TRP A 140 -10.36 -7.21 -20.96
N PRO A 141 -9.45 -7.11 -21.93
CA PRO A 141 -8.01 -7.10 -21.71
C PRO A 141 -7.49 -5.84 -20.98
N THR A 142 -8.32 -4.79 -20.88
CA THR A 142 -8.02 -3.56 -20.13
C THR A 142 -8.63 -3.56 -18.73
N GLY A 143 -9.40 -4.61 -18.39
CA GLY A 143 -9.97 -4.78 -17.05
C GLY A 143 -8.89 -5.07 -16.00
N ILE A 144 -9.13 -4.65 -14.76
CA ILE A 144 -8.23 -4.86 -13.63
C ILE A 144 -8.87 -5.86 -12.66
N TYR A 145 -8.17 -6.96 -12.39
CA TYR A 145 -8.67 -8.04 -11.54
C TYR A 145 -7.81 -8.19 -10.31
N MET A 146 -8.40 -7.96 -9.14
CA MET A 146 -7.68 -7.90 -7.86
C MET A 146 -8.12 -9.03 -6.93
N ALA A 147 -7.15 -9.63 -6.21
CA ALA A 147 -7.41 -10.61 -5.17
C ALA A 147 -7.22 -10.00 -3.79
N GLU A 148 -8.20 -10.16 -2.92
CA GLU A 148 -7.96 -10.09 -1.48
C GLU A 148 -7.55 -11.49 -0.99
N ASP A 149 -6.26 -11.63 -0.72
CA ASP A 149 -5.69 -12.88 -0.23
C ASP A 149 -4.63 -12.60 0.85
N SER A 150 -4.89 -13.11 2.05
CA SER A 150 -4.01 -12.98 3.21
C SER A 150 -3.03 -14.16 3.37
N THR A 151 -3.05 -15.14 2.45
CA THR A 151 -2.23 -16.34 2.55
C THR A 151 -0.89 -16.21 1.81
N ASN A 152 -0.02 -17.17 2.03
CA ASN A 152 1.23 -17.34 1.31
C ASN A 152 1.09 -18.17 0.02
N PHE A 153 -0.12 -18.31 -0.53
CA PHE A 153 -0.32 -18.99 -1.80
C PHE A 153 0.47 -18.27 -2.89
N LEU A 154 1.23 -19.06 -3.66
CA LEU A 154 2.17 -18.52 -4.64
C LEU A 154 1.52 -18.30 -6.01
N LYS A 155 2.05 -17.34 -6.77
CA LYS A 155 1.65 -17.06 -8.15
C LYS A 155 0.18 -16.60 -8.27
N VAL A 156 -0.33 -15.89 -7.29
CA VAL A 156 -1.68 -15.29 -7.35
C VAL A 156 -1.76 -14.33 -8.52
N THR A 157 -0.74 -13.48 -8.72
CA THR A 157 -0.67 -12.48 -9.79
C THR A 157 0.10 -12.93 -11.03
N ALA A 158 0.70 -14.11 -11.01
CA ALA A 158 1.34 -14.64 -12.19
C ALA A 158 0.31 -15.00 -13.27
N PRO A 159 0.61 -14.76 -14.57
CA PRO A 159 -0.27 -15.13 -15.67
C PRO A 159 -0.59 -16.62 -15.69
N THR A 160 -1.81 -16.98 -16.11
CA THR A 160 -2.29 -18.37 -16.15
C THR A 160 -1.42 -19.30 -17.02
N ARG A 161 -0.77 -18.76 -18.06
CA ARG A 161 0.19 -19.51 -18.90
C ARG A 161 1.47 -19.93 -18.17
N TYR A 162 1.73 -19.39 -16.97
CA TYR A 162 2.85 -19.75 -16.11
C TYR A 162 2.39 -20.42 -14.81
N ASP A 163 1.24 -21.10 -14.87
CA ASP A 163 0.59 -21.73 -13.72
C ASP A 163 0.18 -20.78 -12.59
N GLY A 164 0.03 -19.49 -12.91
CA GLY A 164 -0.53 -18.51 -11.99
C GLY A 164 -2.04 -18.55 -11.91
N VAL A 165 -2.60 -17.85 -10.92
CA VAL A 165 -4.06 -17.68 -10.79
C VAL A 165 -4.58 -16.62 -11.75
N GLY A 166 -3.73 -15.66 -12.17
CA GLY A 166 -4.01 -14.71 -13.23
C GLY A 166 -4.68 -13.40 -12.78
N PHE A 167 -4.58 -13.04 -11.52
CA PHE A 167 -4.94 -11.70 -11.05
C PHE A 167 -3.90 -10.66 -11.48
N ASP A 168 -4.32 -9.41 -11.63
CA ASP A 168 -3.41 -8.29 -11.90
C ASP A 168 -2.76 -7.77 -10.62
N TYR A 169 -3.49 -7.78 -9.50
CA TYR A 169 -2.98 -7.34 -8.20
C TYR A 169 -3.47 -8.24 -7.07
N LYS A 170 -2.65 -8.29 -6.02
CA LYS A 170 -2.98 -8.90 -4.73
C LYS A 170 -2.88 -7.84 -3.64
N TRP A 171 -3.85 -7.78 -2.71
CA TRP A 171 -3.75 -6.90 -1.55
C TRP A 171 -2.60 -7.34 -0.65
N ASP A 172 -1.77 -6.38 -0.24
CA ASP A 172 -0.66 -6.63 0.70
C ASP A 172 -1.15 -6.50 2.14
N MET A 173 -1.76 -7.55 2.65
CA MET A 173 -2.24 -7.62 4.03
C MET A 173 -1.08 -7.65 5.03
N GLY A 174 0.08 -8.21 4.65
CA GLY A 174 1.29 -8.21 5.48
C GLY A 174 1.82 -6.79 5.71
N TRP A 175 1.99 -6.02 4.65
CA TRP A 175 2.38 -4.61 4.74
C TRP A 175 1.41 -3.80 5.62
N MET A 176 0.11 -4.03 5.45
CA MET A 176 -0.94 -3.33 6.21
C MET A 176 -0.81 -3.60 7.70
N HIS A 177 -0.76 -4.88 8.11
CA HIS A 177 -0.63 -5.27 9.52
C HIS A 177 0.66 -4.74 10.14
N ASP A 178 1.81 -4.96 9.48
CA ASP A 178 3.11 -4.53 9.98
C ASP A 178 3.20 -3.01 10.13
N THR A 179 2.64 -2.27 9.16
CA THR A 179 2.62 -0.80 9.18
C THR A 179 1.77 -0.27 10.34
N LEU A 180 0.54 -0.76 10.47
CA LEU A 180 -0.36 -0.31 11.54
C LEU A 180 0.18 -0.67 12.92
N ASP A 181 0.72 -1.87 13.10
CA ASP A 181 1.34 -2.31 14.34
C ASP A 181 2.57 -1.46 14.71
N TYR A 182 3.40 -1.12 13.70
CA TYR A 182 4.55 -0.25 13.94
C TYR A 182 4.11 1.13 14.45
N PHE A 183 3.15 1.76 13.80
CA PHE A 183 2.67 3.08 14.19
C PHE A 183 1.84 3.08 15.49
N ALA A 184 1.30 1.94 15.89
CA ALA A 184 0.68 1.75 17.20
C ALA A 184 1.70 1.55 18.34
N THR A 185 2.97 1.24 17.99
CA THR A 185 4.04 1.00 18.95
C THR A 185 4.51 2.32 19.59
N PRO A 186 4.70 2.38 20.95
CA PRO A 186 5.29 3.53 21.64
C PRO A 186 6.65 3.94 21.03
N PHE A 187 6.94 5.24 21.00
CA PHE A 187 8.19 5.74 20.40
C PHE A 187 9.45 5.08 20.95
N GLY A 188 9.52 4.87 22.29
CA GLY A 188 10.67 4.22 22.93
C GLY A 188 10.85 2.74 22.57
N GLU A 189 9.82 2.07 22.06
CA GLU A 189 9.85 0.66 21.69
C GLU A 189 10.09 0.46 20.18
N ARG A 190 9.91 1.49 19.35
CA ARG A 190 10.12 1.44 17.89
C ARG A 190 11.50 0.97 17.45
N PRO A 191 12.60 1.27 18.18
CA PRO A 191 13.91 0.70 17.87
C PRO A 191 13.93 -0.83 17.79
N ASN A 192 13.05 -1.50 18.56
CA ASN A 192 12.92 -2.97 18.52
C ASN A 192 11.94 -3.47 17.46
N ALA A 193 11.09 -2.58 16.94
CA ALA A 193 10.05 -2.89 15.95
C ALA A 193 10.42 -2.46 14.51
N TYR A 194 11.62 -1.92 14.30
CA TYR A 194 12.03 -1.31 13.02
C TYR A 194 11.86 -2.25 11.82
N GLY A 195 12.04 -3.55 12.03
CA GLY A 195 11.91 -4.57 11.01
C GLY A 195 10.53 -4.63 10.36
N LYS A 196 9.46 -4.22 11.05
CA LYS A 196 8.10 -4.21 10.52
C LYS A 196 7.96 -3.33 9.27
N LEU A 197 8.60 -2.16 9.24
CA LEU A 197 8.56 -1.30 8.04
C LEU A 197 9.50 -1.77 6.91
N LEU A 198 10.47 -2.63 7.21
CA LEU A 198 11.41 -3.16 6.21
C LEU A 198 10.93 -4.47 5.60
N PHE A 199 10.12 -5.24 6.34
CA PHE A 199 9.83 -6.64 6.02
C PHE A 199 9.08 -6.81 4.70
N SER A 200 8.17 -5.92 4.37
CA SER A 200 7.43 -5.96 3.10
C SER A 200 8.34 -6.06 1.87
N MET A 201 9.47 -5.34 1.89
CA MET A 201 10.42 -5.34 0.76
C MET A 201 11.17 -6.68 0.58
N HIS A 202 11.13 -7.59 1.55
CA HIS A 202 11.71 -8.94 1.40
C HIS A 202 10.87 -9.85 0.49
N TYR A 203 9.56 -9.60 0.39
CA TYR A 203 8.65 -10.42 -0.42
C TYR A 203 7.93 -9.62 -1.52
N PHE A 204 8.02 -8.29 -1.53
CA PHE A 204 7.25 -7.39 -2.39
C PHE A 204 7.29 -7.79 -3.88
N TYR A 205 8.42 -8.28 -4.36
CA TYR A 205 8.59 -8.65 -5.78
C TYR A 205 8.15 -10.07 -6.11
N ASN A 206 7.57 -10.81 -5.16
CA ASN A 206 7.01 -12.14 -5.42
C ASN A 206 5.64 -12.07 -6.09
N GLU A 207 4.90 -10.99 -5.89
CA GLU A 207 3.57 -10.73 -6.45
C GLU A 207 3.44 -9.26 -6.88
N LEU A 208 2.40 -8.92 -7.62
CA LEU A 208 2.05 -7.54 -7.93
C LEU A 208 1.15 -6.99 -6.80
N TYR A 209 1.78 -6.48 -5.76
CA TYR A 209 1.05 -6.06 -4.56
C TYR A 209 0.39 -4.70 -4.70
N LEU A 210 -0.78 -4.57 -4.05
CA LEU A 210 -1.53 -3.33 -3.83
C LEU A 210 -1.59 -3.09 -2.34
N LEU A 211 -1.13 -1.92 -1.88
CA LEU A 211 -1.14 -1.53 -0.48
C LEU A 211 -2.54 -1.08 -0.09
N ALA A 212 -3.17 -1.79 0.83
CA ALA A 212 -4.55 -1.54 1.22
C ALA A 212 -4.67 -0.99 2.64
N LEU A 213 -5.34 0.14 2.79
CA LEU A 213 -6.00 0.58 4.03
C LEU A 213 -7.49 0.60 3.72
N SER A 214 -8.14 -0.55 3.87
CA SER A 214 -9.51 -0.80 3.45
C SER A 214 -10.53 -0.46 4.53
N HIS A 215 -11.81 -0.78 4.26
CA HIS A 215 -12.90 -0.67 5.24
C HIS A 215 -12.65 -1.58 6.45
N ASP A 216 -12.03 -2.74 6.26
CA ASP A 216 -11.81 -3.72 7.33
C ASP A 216 -10.93 -3.18 8.46
N GLU A 217 -10.06 -2.21 8.18
CA GLU A 217 -9.21 -1.59 9.19
C GLU A 217 -9.96 -0.57 10.05
N VAL A 218 -11.15 -0.14 9.66
CA VAL A 218 -11.86 1.00 10.30
C VAL A 218 -13.28 0.67 10.75
N VAL A 219 -13.57 -0.61 11.00
CA VAL A 219 -14.88 -1.12 11.42
C VAL A 219 -14.77 -2.10 12.60
N HIS A 220 -15.89 -2.44 13.20
CA HIS A 220 -16.05 -3.53 14.18
C HIS A 220 -15.15 -3.42 15.42
N GLY A 221 -14.96 -2.23 15.96
CA GLY A 221 -14.15 -1.99 17.16
C GLY A 221 -12.64 -2.00 16.91
N LYS A 222 -12.21 -1.97 15.65
CA LYS A 222 -10.79 -1.94 15.27
C LYS A 222 -10.17 -0.55 15.35
N LYS A 223 -10.94 0.50 15.68
CA LYS A 223 -10.57 1.93 15.64
C LYS A 223 -10.33 2.44 14.21
N THR A 224 -10.23 3.76 14.05
CA THR A 224 -9.85 4.39 12.78
C THR A 224 -8.34 4.41 12.59
N ILE A 225 -7.87 4.75 11.38
CA ILE A 225 -6.42 4.79 11.11
C ILE A 225 -5.70 5.72 12.09
N ILE A 226 -6.19 6.96 12.26
CA ILE A 226 -5.56 7.91 13.20
C ILE A 226 -5.65 7.45 14.65
N ASP A 227 -6.74 6.80 15.05
CA ASP A 227 -6.93 6.39 16.44
C ASP A 227 -6.04 5.19 16.85
N LYS A 228 -5.64 4.38 15.87
CA LYS A 228 -4.65 3.30 16.09
C LYS A 228 -3.26 3.82 16.43
N LEU A 229 -2.90 5.03 15.97
CA LEU A 229 -1.56 5.58 16.13
C LEU A 229 -1.26 5.86 17.60
N TRP A 230 -0.01 5.65 18.00
CA TRP A 230 0.44 5.94 19.37
C TRP A 230 0.50 7.45 19.65
N GLY A 231 0.31 7.82 20.91
CA GLY A 231 0.62 9.16 21.42
C GLY A 231 -0.58 10.08 21.58
N THR A 232 -0.29 11.34 21.82
CA THR A 232 -1.24 12.44 21.97
C THR A 232 -1.93 12.78 20.64
N TYR A 233 -3.00 13.56 20.68
CA TYR A 233 -3.68 14.01 19.46
C TYR A 233 -2.74 14.70 18.45
N ALA A 234 -1.87 15.58 18.91
CA ALA A 234 -0.92 16.27 18.02
C ALA A 234 0.09 15.30 17.38
N GLU A 235 0.60 14.35 18.16
CA GLU A 235 1.50 13.30 17.66
C GLU A 235 0.79 12.37 16.69
N LYS A 236 -0.45 11.97 16.93
CA LYS A 236 -1.27 11.19 16.01
C LYS A 236 -1.47 11.92 14.68
N CYS A 237 -1.69 13.24 14.71
CA CYS A 237 -1.85 14.07 13.51
C CYS A 237 -0.55 14.10 12.66
N ALA A 238 0.61 14.28 13.30
CA ALA A 238 1.90 14.27 12.61
C ALA A 238 2.20 12.88 12.03
N GLN A 239 1.99 11.83 12.84
CA GLN A 239 2.20 10.46 12.40
C GLN A 239 1.26 10.02 11.27
N LEU A 240 0.01 10.52 11.24
CA LEU A 240 -0.91 10.22 10.15
C LEU A 240 -0.35 10.71 8.81
N ARG A 241 0.22 11.93 8.77
CA ARG A 241 0.88 12.43 7.56
C ARG A 241 2.08 11.56 7.18
N THR A 242 2.89 11.14 8.15
CA THR A 242 4.05 10.26 7.93
C THR A 242 3.65 8.85 7.49
N LEU A 243 2.57 8.28 8.03
CA LEU A 243 2.04 6.98 7.63
C LEU A 243 1.61 7.00 6.16
N TYR A 244 0.83 8.02 5.75
CA TYR A 244 0.42 8.14 4.37
C TYR A 244 1.57 8.50 3.43
N PHE A 245 2.58 9.26 3.89
CA PHE A 245 3.82 9.43 3.16
C PHE A 245 4.48 8.08 2.90
N TYR A 246 4.64 7.23 3.92
CA TYR A 246 5.21 5.89 3.77
C TYR A 246 4.42 5.06 2.76
N MET A 247 3.08 5.00 2.89
CA MET A 247 2.23 4.27 1.96
C MET A 247 2.44 4.72 0.51
N TYR A 248 2.45 6.03 0.25
CA TYR A 248 2.52 6.57 -1.11
C TYR A 248 3.93 6.50 -1.72
N MET A 249 4.96 6.57 -0.88
CA MET A 249 6.36 6.47 -1.33
C MET A 249 6.87 5.03 -1.41
N HIS A 250 6.23 4.07 -0.75
CA HIS A 250 6.48 2.64 -0.90
C HIS A 250 6.06 2.18 -2.32
N PRO A 251 6.76 1.23 -2.97
CA PRO A 251 6.27 0.68 -4.24
C PRO A 251 4.93 -0.05 -4.08
N GLY A 252 4.19 -0.21 -5.18
CA GLY A 252 2.87 -0.84 -5.24
C GLY A 252 1.72 0.17 -5.38
N LYS A 253 0.60 -0.29 -5.94
CA LYS A 253 -0.63 0.51 -6.07
C LYS A 253 -1.24 0.82 -4.71
N LYS A 254 -2.09 1.84 -4.64
CA LYS A 254 -2.65 2.34 -3.38
C LYS A 254 -4.16 2.14 -3.35
N LEU A 255 -4.65 1.61 -2.23
CA LEU A 255 -6.07 1.58 -1.91
C LEU A 255 -6.28 2.27 -0.58
N ASN A 256 -7.06 3.35 -0.59
CA ASN A 256 -7.46 4.06 0.61
C ASN A 256 -8.98 4.05 0.71
N PHE A 257 -9.52 3.62 1.84
CA PHE A 257 -10.96 3.61 2.05
C PHE A 257 -11.48 5.04 2.24
N MET A 258 -12.67 5.31 1.68
CA MET A 258 -13.33 6.61 1.75
C MET A 258 -13.48 7.10 3.20
N GLY A 259 -13.17 8.38 3.42
CA GLY A 259 -13.21 9.02 4.74
C GLY A 259 -11.87 8.99 5.48
N ASN A 260 -10.96 8.05 5.19
CA ASN A 260 -9.63 8.03 5.82
C ASN A 260 -8.86 9.34 5.57
N GLU A 261 -9.08 9.98 4.39
CA GLU A 261 -8.50 11.28 4.02
C GLU A 261 -9.00 12.45 4.88
N LEU A 262 -10.06 12.24 5.66
CA LEU A 262 -10.56 13.22 6.63
C LEU A 262 -9.86 13.09 7.99
N GLY A 263 -9.11 12.02 8.24
CA GLY A 263 -8.51 11.73 9.54
C GLY A 263 -9.57 11.52 10.64
N HIS A 264 -10.68 10.87 10.30
CA HIS A 264 -11.84 10.73 11.20
C HIS A 264 -11.55 9.80 12.39
N PHE A 265 -12.20 10.06 13.55
CA PHE A 265 -12.09 9.26 14.77
C PHE A 265 -13.26 8.30 15.00
N ARG A 266 -14.34 8.42 14.24
CA ARG A 266 -15.46 7.51 14.29
C ARG A 266 -15.27 6.43 13.22
N GLU A 267 -15.41 5.18 13.63
CA GLU A 267 -15.39 4.04 12.69
C GLU A 267 -16.48 4.21 11.61
N TRP A 268 -16.22 3.65 10.45
CA TRP A 268 -17.17 3.66 9.36
C TRP A 268 -18.45 2.91 9.74
N ASP A 269 -19.60 3.47 9.33
CA ASP A 269 -20.92 2.92 9.55
C ASP A 269 -21.75 3.11 8.27
N GLU A 270 -22.19 2.01 7.65
CA GLU A 270 -22.95 2.01 6.41
C GLU A 270 -24.32 2.71 6.52
N LYS A 271 -24.78 2.99 7.73
CA LYS A 271 -26.06 3.68 8.00
C LYS A 271 -25.91 5.19 8.14
N ARG A 272 -24.69 5.71 8.04
CA ARG A 272 -24.38 7.11 8.30
C ARG A 272 -23.53 7.69 7.18
N GLU A 273 -23.73 8.97 6.93
CA GLU A 273 -22.86 9.77 6.07
C GLU A 273 -21.45 9.90 6.66
N LEU A 274 -20.44 10.09 5.80
CA LEU A 274 -19.09 10.45 6.23
C LEU A 274 -19.09 11.76 6.99
N ASP A 275 -18.16 11.91 7.92
CA ASP A 275 -18.06 13.07 8.81
C ASP A 275 -17.50 14.32 8.10
N TRP A 276 -18.12 14.77 7.02
CA TRP A 276 -17.71 15.97 6.25
C TRP A 276 -17.58 17.23 7.10
N ASP A 277 -18.34 17.33 8.19
CA ASP A 277 -18.29 18.41 9.16
C ASP A 277 -16.93 18.55 9.84
N LEU A 278 -16.10 17.51 9.83
CA LEU A 278 -14.72 17.57 10.34
C LEU A 278 -13.86 18.61 9.60
N LEU A 279 -14.17 18.91 8.35
CA LEU A 279 -13.46 19.93 7.58
C LEU A 279 -13.61 21.36 8.14
N LYS A 280 -14.50 21.58 9.09
CA LYS A 280 -14.59 22.83 9.86
C LYS A 280 -13.43 22.99 10.87
N TYR A 281 -12.73 21.92 11.20
CA TYR A 281 -11.64 21.92 12.16
C TYR A 281 -10.27 21.95 11.47
N PRO A 282 -9.34 22.80 11.93
CA PRO A 282 -8.09 23.10 11.23
C PRO A 282 -7.24 21.88 10.86
N PHE A 283 -7.17 20.87 11.74
CA PHE A 283 -6.39 19.66 11.46
C PHE A 283 -6.98 18.87 10.28
N HIS A 284 -8.28 18.62 10.31
CA HIS A 284 -8.95 17.78 9.31
C HIS A 284 -8.93 18.43 7.92
N ASP A 285 -9.17 19.74 7.85
CA ASP A 285 -9.07 20.54 6.61
C ASP A 285 -7.63 20.53 6.08
N ALA A 286 -6.64 20.76 6.93
CA ALA A 286 -5.23 20.74 6.55
C ALA A 286 -4.77 19.34 6.13
N PHE A 287 -5.23 18.29 6.81
CA PHE A 287 -4.90 16.91 6.46
C PHE A 287 -5.51 16.49 5.12
N GLN A 288 -6.75 16.86 4.83
CA GLN A 288 -7.35 16.58 3.52
C GLN A 288 -6.58 17.29 2.39
N LYS A 289 -6.16 18.54 2.58
CA LYS A 289 -5.30 19.26 1.62
C LYS A 289 -3.94 18.58 1.44
N TYR A 290 -3.35 18.11 2.53
CA TYR A 290 -2.13 17.30 2.48
C TYR A 290 -2.33 16.03 1.66
N PHE A 291 -3.42 15.30 1.92
CA PHE A 291 -3.75 14.06 1.22
C PHE A 291 -3.97 14.31 -0.29
N ALA A 292 -4.66 15.38 -0.64
CA ALA A 292 -4.82 15.80 -2.04
C ALA A 292 -3.46 16.12 -2.70
N ARG A 293 -2.56 16.83 -2.00
CA ARG A 293 -1.20 17.11 -2.47
C ARG A 293 -0.38 15.84 -2.63
N LEU A 294 -0.46 14.92 -1.67
CA LEU A 294 0.23 13.63 -1.70
C LEU A 294 -0.23 12.79 -2.90
N SER A 295 -1.53 12.73 -3.15
CA SER A 295 -2.12 12.04 -4.31
C SER A 295 -1.66 12.66 -5.64
N LEU A 296 -1.59 13.98 -5.71
CA LEU A 296 -1.07 14.69 -6.88
C LEU A 296 0.41 14.37 -7.12
N VAL A 297 1.24 14.39 -6.07
CA VAL A 297 2.66 14.01 -6.15
C VAL A 297 2.80 12.59 -6.68
N TYR A 298 2.02 11.63 -6.15
CA TYR A 298 2.05 10.26 -6.65
C TYR A 298 1.66 10.17 -8.13
N ALA A 299 0.66 10.92 -8.57
CA ALA A 299 0.19 10.90 -9.97
C ALA A 299 1.13 11.62 -10.95
N THR A 300 1.99 12.53 -10.47
CA THR A 300 2.83 13.40 -11.34
C THR A 300 4.32 13.09 -11.28
N GLU A 301 4.81 12.37 -10.27
CA GLU A 301 6.21 11.98 -10.15
C GLU A 301 6.44 10.56 -10.73
N PRO A 302 6.99 10.43 -11.94
CA PRO A 302 7.08 9.12 -12.62
C PRO A 302 7.79 8.04 -11.81
N ALA A 303 8.81 8.39 -11.04
CA ALA A 303 9.54 7.43 -10.21
C ALA A 303 8.67 6.75 -9.14
N LEU A 304 7.47 7.27 -8.84
CA LEU A 304 6.56 6.67 -7.85
C LEU A 304 5.63 5.59 -8.44
N PHE A 305 5.34 5.65 -9.76
CA PHE A 305 4.39 4.73 -10.39
C PHE A 305 4.95 3.97 -11.59
N ASP A 306 6.06 4.43 -12.20
CA ASP A 306 6.70 3.75 -13.32
C ASP A 306 7.78 2.81 -12.80
N GLY A 307 7.67 1.53 -13.11
CA GLY A 307 8.60 0.51 -12.65
C GLY A 307 8.41 0.09 -11.18
N GLU A 308 7.24 0.31 -10.57
CA GLU A 308 6.98 -0.04 -9.16
C GLU A 308 7.31 -1.48 -8.82
N TYR A 309 7.12 -2.42 -9.78
CA TYR A 309 7.39 -3.85 -9.60
C TYR A 309 8.73 -4.29 -10.20
N ASN A 310 9.61 -3.33 -10.53
CA ASN A 310 10.99 -3.61 -10.93
C ASN A 310 11.93 -3.38 -9.71
N PRO A 311 12.67 -4.42 -9.24
CA PRO A 311 13.59 -4.28 -8.12
C PRO A 311 14.65 -3.18 -8.30
N ASP A 312 15.08 -2.90 -9.53
CA ASP A 312 16.08 -1.86 -9.82
C ASP A 312 15.55 -0.43 -9.57
N CYS A 313 14.23 -0.27 -9.47
CA CYS A 313 13.56 1.01 -9.22
C CYS A 313 13.43 1.36 -7.73
N PHE A 314 13.91 0.50 -6.83
CA PHE A 314 13.94 0.73 -5.38
C PHE A 314 15.33 0.47 -4.81
N GLU A 315 15.79 1.30 -3.88
CA GLU A 315 17.06 1.09 -3.18
C GLU A 315 17.01 1.69 -1.77
N TRP A 316 17.28 0.89 -0.74
CA TRP A 316 17.49 1.42 0.61
C TRP A 316 18.77 2.27 0.65
N VAL A 317 18.65 3.49 1.18
CA VAL A 317 19.77 4.43 1.34
C VAL A 317 20.35 4.37 2.76
N ALA A 318 19.47 4.26 3.76
CA ALA A 318 19.86 4.19 5.16
C ALA A 318 19.05 3.08 5.84
N SER A 319 19.67 1.91 5.96
CA SER A 319 19.12 0.79 6.74
C SER A 319 19.70 0.75 8.15
N GLU A 320 20.89 1.28 8.38
CA GLU A 320 21.54 1.28 9.70
C GLU A 320 20.87 2.22 10.70
N SER A 321 20.24 3.29 10.19
CA SER A 321 19.54 4.28 11.02
C SER A 321 18.09 3.92 11.34
N CYS A 322 17.59 2.76 10.87
CA CYS A 322 16.22 2.34 11.15
C CYS A 322 15.97 2.09 12.65
N THR A 323 16.99 1.70 13.41
CA THR A 323 16.92 1.59 14.87
C THR A 323 16.80 2.95 15.57
N GLU A 324 17.20 4.05 14.91
CA GLU A 324 16.98 5.43 15.35
C GLU A 324 15.63 6.00 14.86
N GLY A 325 14.83 5.17 14.16
CA GLY A 325 13.54 5.55 13.58
C GLY A 325 13.64 6.38 12.31
N VAL A 326 14.81 6.48 11.68
CA VAL A 326 15.00 7.16 10.40
C VAL A 326 15.14 6.14 9.28
N TYR A 327 14.27 6.26 8.28
CA TYR A 327 14.24 5.41 7.08
C TYR A 327 14.50 6.27 5.86
N ALA A 328 15.34 5.79 4.94
CA ALA A 328 15.55 6.48 3.67
C ALA A 328 15.71 5.50 2.51
N TRP A 329 15.06 5.78 1.40
CA TRP A 329 15.12 4.95 0.20
C TRP A 329 14.99 5.78 -1.08
N LEU A 330 15.54 5.27 -2.16
CA LEU A 330 15.37 5.82 -3.50
C LEU A 330 14.20 5.15 -4.22
N ARG A 331 13.43 5.97 -4.93
CA ARG A 331 12.50 5.55 -5.99
C ARG A 331 13.04 6.06 -7.31
N LYS A 332 13.09 5.17 -8.30
CA LYS A 332 13.66 5.45 -9.63
C LYS A 332 12.64 5.10 -10.72
N GLY A 333 12.55 5.93 -11.75
CA GLY A 333 11.66 5.67 -12.89
C GLY A 333 11.76 6.78 -13.94
N ARG A 334 11.72 6.41 -15.21
CA ARG A 334 11.81 7.33 -16.36
C ARG A 334 12.92 8.37 -16.25
N GLY A 335 14.11 7.97 -15.79
CA GLY A 335 15.25 8.89 -15.62
C GLY A 335 15.16 9.82 -14.41
N GLN A 336 14.12 9.69 -13.59
CA GLN A 336 13.96 10.44 -12.35
C GLN A 336 14.46 9.65 -11.15
N ASN A 337 15.07 10.33 -10.18
CA ASN A 337 15.42 9.79 -8.88
C ASN A 337 14.77 10.62 -7.79
N LEU A 338 14.02 9.96 -6.92
CA LEU A 338 13.42 10.55 -5.72
C LEU A 338 14.03 9.91 -4.49
N LEU A 339 14.43 10.72 -3.53
CA LEU A 339 14.87 10.28 -2.21
C LEU A 339 13.75 10.54 -1.21
N CYS A 340 13.22 9.45 -0.67
CA CYS A 340 12.24 9.45 0.40
C CYS A 340 12.97 9.34 1.73
N ILE A 341 12.66 10.22 2.68
CA ILE A 341 13.27 10.24 4.02
C ILE A 341 12.14 10.36 5.03
N MET A 342 12.14 9.49 6.03
CA MET A 342 11.09 9.44 7.05
C MET A 342 11.71 9.34 8.45
N ASN A 343 11.34 10.26 9.34
CA ASN A 343 11.61 10.17 10.77
C ASN A 343 10.32 9.79 11.49
N THR A 344 10.30 8.65 12.16
CA THR A 344 9.16 8.13 12.89
C THR A 344 9.21 8.37 14.40
N GLN A 345 10.24 9.08 14.89
CA GLN A 345 10.44 9.37 16.31
C GLN A 345 9.87 10.74 16.71
N ASP A 346 9.65 10.92 17.99
CA ASP A 346 9.13 12.12 18.63
C ASP A 346 10.17 13.26 18.79
N HIS A 347 11.39 13.06 18.33
CA HIS A 347 12.46 14.02 18.36
C HIS A 347 13.03 14.29 16.96
N ALA A 348 13.57 15.50 16.79
CA ALA A 348 14.17 15.94 15.54
C ALA A 348 15.63 15.50 15.43
N HIS A 349 16.06 15.15 14.23
CA HIS A 349 17.47 14.91 13.93
C HIS A 349 18.07 16.14 13.21
N LYS A 350 19.15 16.70 13.78
CA LYS A 350 19.87 17.82 13.19
C LYS A 350 21.06 17.32 12.39
N LYS A 351 21.26 17.87 11.20
CA LYS A 351 22.38 17.54 10.30
C LYS A 351 22.51 16.04 10.07
N PHE A 352 21.37 15.35 9.88
CA PHE A 352 21.36 13.91 9.65
C PHE A 352 22.03 13.58 8.31
N PRO A 353 23.06 12.71 8.29
CA PRO A 353 23.79 12.38 7.07
C PRO A 353 23.10 11.23 6.32
N LEU A 354 22.93 11.39 5.02
CA LEU A 354 22.48 10.36 4.11
C LEU A 354 23.56 10.11 3.06
N TYR A 355 23.94 8.86 2.86
CA TYR A 355 25.05 8.51 1.98
C TYR A 355 24.53 8.04 0.63
N LEU A 356 24.98 8.65 -0.47
CA LEU A 356 24.58 8.38 -1.84
C LEU A 356 25.76 7.89 -2.68
N LYS A 357 25.47 7.13 -3.74
CA LYS A 357 26.45 6.58 -4.67
C LYS A 357 26.92 7.59 -5.71
N PHE A 358 26.24 8.71 -5.85
CA PHE A 358 26.51 9.73 -6.86
C PHE A 358 26.34 11.14 -6.28
N PRO A 359 27.09 12.12 -6.79
CA PRO A 359 26.89 13.50 -6.42
C PRO A 359 25.59 14.04 -7.03
N CYS A 360 24.86 14.86 -6.28
CA CYS A 360 23.62 15.43 -6.76
C CYS A 360 23.28 16.74 -6.05
N SER A 361 22.49 17.56 -6.72
CA SER A 361 21.59 18.51 -6.08
C SER A 361 20.25 17.84 -5.78
N ALA A 362 19.56 18.35 -4.78
CA ALA A 362 18.25 17.84 -4.38
C ALA A 362 17.28 18.98 -4.14
N GLU A 363 16.06 18.85 -4.65
CA GLU A 363 14.96 19.78 -4.51
C GLU A 363 13.87 19.18 -3.63
N LEU A 364 13.37 19.95 -2.65
CA LEU A 364 12.27 19.54 -1.78
C LEU A 364 10.94 19.57 -2.55
N VAL A 365 10.33 18.41 -2.76
CA VAL A 365 9.02 18.22 -3.42
C VAL A 365 7.88 18.21 -2.42
N LEU A 366 8.07 17.54 -1.27
CA LEU A 366 7.08 17.42 -0.20
C LEU A 366 7.75 17.39 1.17
N ASP A 367 7.17 18.15 2.11
CA ASP A 367 7.50 18.17 3.53
C ASP A 367 6.22 17.93 4.32
N THR A 368 6.13 16.79 5.04
CA THR A 368 4.92 16.42 5.78
C THR A 368 4.66 17.33 6.98
N GLU A 369 5.69 18.02 7.48
CA GLU A 369 5.60 18.95 8.61
C GLU A 369 5.54 20.43 8.18
N ALA A 370 5.22 20.71 6.93
CA ALA A 370 4.99 22.07 6.48
C ALA A 370 3.78 22.70 7.20
N ALA A 371 3.88 24.01 7.50
CA ALA A 371 2.86 24.75 8.23
C ALA A 371 1.48 24.75 7.50
N GLU A 372 1.48 24.67 6.17
CA GLU A 372 0.27 24.60 5.34
C GLU A 372 -0.57 23.33 5.59
N TRP A 373 0.05 22.27 6.14
CA TRP A 373 -0.61 21.03 6.56
C TRP A 373 -0.84 20.95 8.08
N GLY A 374 -0.69 22.04 8.80
CA GLY A 374 -0.72 22.06 10.27
C GLY A 374 0.51 21.42 10.92
N GLY A 375 1.62 21.30 10.18
CA GLY A 375 2.88 20.74 10.69
C GLY A 375 3.66 21.72 11.57
N ALA A 376 4.65 21.19 12.28
CA ALA A 376 5.46 21.93 13.24
C ALA A 376 6.59 22.77 12.60
N HIS A 377 6.87 22.61 11.32
CA HIS A 377 7.95 23.29 10.63
C HIS A 377 7.63 24.77 10.43
N LYS A 378 8.03 25.57 11.40
CA LYS A 378 7.85 27.04 11.37
C LYS A 378 9.05 27.70 10.69
N GLY A 379 8.76 28.63 9.77
CA GLY A 379 9.79 29.44 9.10
C GLY A 379 10.07 29.02 7.65
N ARG A 380 11.15 29.63 7.09
CA ARG A 380 11.54 29.36 5.69
C ARG A 380 12.17 27.97 5.57
N ARG A 381 11.55 27.10 4.79
CA ARG A 381 12.07 25.77 4.47
C ARG A 381 13.29 25.88 3.56
N LYS A 382 14.29 25.02 3.78
CA LYS A 382 15.35 24.80 2.82
C LYS A 382 14.78 24.00 1.65
N LEU A 383 14.79 24.56 0.47
CA LEU A 383 14.23 23.95 -0.73
C LEU A 383 15.26 23.18 -1.56
N HIS A 384 16.53 23.56 -1.43
CA HIS A 384 17.63 22.97 -2.21
C HIS A 384 18.74 22.48 -1.30
N PHE A 385 19.29 21.34 -1.65
CA PHE A 385 20.36 20.65 -0.95
C PHE A 385 21.42 20.24 -1.97
N HIS A 386 22.64 20.05 -1.53
CA HIS A 386 23.73 19.51 -2.35
C HIS A 386 24.48 18.46 -1.56
N THR A 387 24.96 17.44 -2.25
CA THR A 387 25.90 16.49 -1.66
C THR A 387 27.27 17.10 -1.49
N THR A 388 27.99 16.59 -0.51
CA THR A 388 29.42 16.87 -0.30
C THR A 388 30.21 15.59 -0.46
N ASP A 389 31.48 15.69 -0.87
CA ASP A 389 32.39 14.56 -0.93
C ASP A 389 32.64 13.98 0.47
N GLY A 390 32.72 12.66 0.52
CA GLY A 390 32.92 11.89 1.75
C GLY A 390 31.67 11.16 2.17
N GLY A 391 31.82 9.87 2.42
CA GLY A 391 30.73 8.99 2.81
C GLY A 391 31.28 7.67 3.35
N VAL A 392 30.43 6.68 3.47
CA VAL A 392 30.77 5.35 4.04
C VAL A 392 30.16 4.22 3.19
N TYR A 393 30.66 3.02 3.36
CA TYR A 393 30.09 1.78 2.77
C TYR A 393 29.94 1.80 1.23
N GLY A 394 30.91 2.43 0.52
CA GLY A 394 30.85 2.53 -0.95
C GLY A 394 29.84 3.55 -1.49
N ARG A 395 29.36 4.44 -0.62
CA ARG A 395 28.55 5.60 -0.94
C ARG A 395 29.38 6.83 -0.65
N ASP A 396 29.96 7.43 -1.68
CA ASP A 396 31.05 8.40 -1.55
C ASP A 396 30.56 9.86 -1.35
N TYR A 397 29.26 10.08 -1.35
CA TYR A 397 28.65 11.41 -1.26
C TYR A 397 27.69 11.50 -0.09
N THR A 398 27.75 12.61 0.68
CA THR A 398 26.88 12.85 1.83
C THR A 398 25.89 13.97 1.54
N LEU A 399 24.62 13.68 1.68
CA LEU A 399 23.53 14.67 1.75
C LEU A 399 23.16 14.88 3.22
N THR A 400 23.16 16.12 3.69
CA THR A 400 22.85 16.45 5.09
C THR A 400 21.52 17.18 5.18
N VAL A 401 20.60 16.66 6.02
CA VAL A 401 19.25 17.21 6.21
C VAL A 401 18.93 17.40 7.69
N ASP A 402 18.08 18.39 7.99
CA ASP A 402 17.45 18.53 9.30
C ASP A 402 16.05 17.89 9.21
N LEU A 403 15.83 16.81 9.96
CA LEU A 403 14.55 16.06 9.95
C LEU A 403 13.71 16.47 11.16
N PRO A 404 12.47 16.96 10.97
CA PRO A 404 11.57 17.20 12.09
C PRO A 404 11.14 15.89 12.77
N ALA A 405 10.68 15.99 14.02
CA ALA A 405 10.02 14.89 14.70
C ALA A 405 8.80 14.40 13.90
N MET A 406 8.60 13.09 13.81
CA MET A 406 7.48 12.46 13.09
C MET A 406 7.27 12.99 11.66
N GLY A 407 8.35 13.51 11.02
CA GLY A 407 8.25 14.17 9.72
C GLY A 407 9.03 13.48 8.61
N SER A 408 8.61 13.76 7.37
CA SER A 408 9.17 13.11 6.19
C SER A 408 9.40 14.08 5.06
N PHE A 409 10.43 13.83 4.26
CA PHE A 409 10.78 14.60 3.07
C PHE A 409 10.80 13.74 1.82
N LEU A 410 10.25 14.28 0.75
CA LEU A 410 10.48 13.80 -0.61
C LEU A 410 11.39 14.79 -1.32
N LEU A 411 12.56 14.32 -1.75
CA LEU A 411 13.54 15.13 -2.48
C LEU A 411 13.68 14.59 -3.91
N ARG A 412 13.62 15.48 -4.89
CA ARG A 412 13.97 15.16 -6.30
C ARG A 412 15.47 15.36 -6.47
N LEU A 413 16.17 14.30 -6.88
CA LEU A 413 17.62 14.33 -7.07
C LEU A 413 17.95 14.59 -8.54
N THR A 414 18.86 15.54 -8.76
CA THR A 414 19.48 15.79 -10.07
C THR A 414 20.96 15.40 -9.96
N PRO A 415 21.40 14.31 -10.62
CA PRO A 415 22.79 13.91 -10.63
C PRO A 415 23.69 15.02 -11.18
N GLU A 416 24.85 15.20 -10.56
CA GLU A 416 25.89 16.14 -10.97
C GLU A 416 27.14 15.39 -11.42
N ALA A 417 28.01 16.05 -12.16
CA ALA A 417 29.31 15.47 -12.50
C ALA A 417 30.16 15.33 -11.23
N PRO A 418 30.89 14.23 -11.05
CA PRO A 418 31.83 14.10 -9.94
C PRO A 418 32.86 15.24 -9.99
N ASN A 419 33.18 15.80 -8.81
CA ASN A 419 34.24 16.80 -8.71
C ASN A 419 35.58 16.16 -9.16
N PRO A 420 36.21 16.67 -10.22
CA PRO A 420 37.47 16.09 -10.73
C PRO A 420 38.59 16.07 -9.70
N ASP A 421 38.56 16.97 -8.70
CA ASP A 421 39.50 17.01 -7.60
C ASP A 421 39.14 16.10 -6.42
N ALA A 422 37.95 15.49 -6.39
CA ALA A 422 37.49 14.65 -5.27
C ALA A 422 38.41 13.46 -5.02
N ALA A 423 38.86 12.77 -6.06
CA ALA A 423 39.79 11.65 -5.95
C ALA A 423 41.15 12.08 -5.35
N ARG A 424 41.62 13.27 -5.73
CA ARG A 424 42.88 13.87 -5.21
C ARG A 424 42.75 14.30 -3.75
N ILE A 425 41.61 14.88 -3.38
CA ILE A 425 41.31 15.27 -2.01
C ILE A 425 41.16 14.04 -1.10
N SER A 426 40.47 13.02 -1.56
CA SER A 426 40.30 11.73 -0.84
C SER A 426 41.63 11.02 -0.62
N ALA A 427 42.49 10.94 -1.66
CA ALA A 427 43.81 10.36 -1.55
C ALA A 427 44.71 11.16 -0.55
N ASN A 428 44.66 12.50 -0.57
CA ASN A 428 45.39 13.36 0.35
C ASN A 428 44.88 13.19 1.80
N LYS A 429 43.59 13.11 2.04
CA LYS A 429 43.02 12.83 3.37
C LYS A 429 43.45 11.45 3.90
N ALA A 430 43.40 10.41 3.06
CA ALA A 430 43.83 9.07 3.42
C ALA A 430 45.33 9.00 3.77
N MET A 431 46.17 9.71 3.01
CA MET A 431 47.64 9.85 3.35
C MET A 431 47.84 10.61 4.66
N ALA A 432 47.11 11.71 4.89
CA ALA A 432 47.18 12.46 6.13
C ALA A 432 46.77 11.64 7.34
N GLN A 433 45.76 10.81 7.21
CA GLN A 433 45.29 9.92 8.27
C GLN A 433 46.29 8.80 8.57
N LYS A 434 46.86 8.18 7.53
CA LYS A 434 47.97 7.20 7.68
C LYS A 434 49.20 7.82 8.40
N ARG A 435 49.55 9.04 8.07
CA ARG A 435 50.67 9.79 8.75
C ARG A 435 50.35 10.07 10.21
N ARG A 436 49.12 10.45 10.57
CA ARG A 436 48.66 10.66 11.96
C ARG A 436 48.73 9.37 12.77
N THR A 437 48.23 8.25 12.20
CA THR A 437 48.23 6.92 12.86
C THR A 437 49.66 6.40 13.06
N ALA A 438 50.57 6.62 12.09
CA ALA A 438 51.99 6.28 12.21
C ALA A 438 52.68 7.09 13.26
N ARG A 439 52.43 8.39 13.37
CA ARG A 439 53.02 9.27 14.45
C ARG A 439 52.49 8.87 15.83
N ALA A 440 51.20 8.54 15.99
CA ALA A 440 50.65 8.10 17.27
C ALA A 440 51.28 6.76 17.74
N LYS A 441 51.56 5.83 16.83
CA LYS A 441 52.28 4.59 17.16
C LYS A 441 53.77 4.76 17.51
N ASN A 442 54.42 5.82 17.03
CA ASN A 442 55.81 6.09 17.35
C ASN A 442 56.01 6.95 18.64
N SER A 443 54.95 7.59 19.13
CA SER A 443 54.96 8.33 20.40
C SER A 443 54.52 7.47 21.60
N SER A 444 54.16 6.22 21.38
CA SER A 444 53.77 5.24 22.42
C SER A 444 54.82 4.11 22.56
N LYS A 445 55.97 4.28 21.95
CA LYS A 445 57.22 3.55 22.22
C LYS A 445 58.22 4.47 22.89
#